data_337c48d29f3227f9f5cbdf5b71da69e1
#
_entry.id   337c48d29f3227f9f5cbdf5b71da69e1
#
_cell.length_a   1.000
_cell.length_b   1.000
_cell.length_c   1.000
_cell.angle_alpha   90.00
_cell.angle_beta   90.00
_cell.angle_gamma   90.00
#
_symmetry.space_group_name_H-M   'P 1'
#
loop_
_entity.id
_entity.type
_entity.pdbx_description
1 polymer ?
#
loop_
_entity_poly.entity_id
_entity_poly.type
_entity_poly.pdbx_seq_one_letter_code
_entity_poly.pdbx_strand_id
1 'polypeptide(L)'
;GSSKAALDSAMKFCALELAPNIRVNSIMPGMINTSLIKNRSAFSSEQLANDIKKYPLGRYGETDDISSGVIFLLSAASKWITGQTLVIDGGRTLL
;
A
#
# COMPACT_ATOMS: atom_id res chain seq x y z
N GLY A 1 0.63 -5.26 13.50
CA GLY A 1 0.62 -4.95 14.92
C GLY A 1 -0.67 -4.27 15.36
N SER A 2 -0.78 -3.99 16.65
CA SER A 2 -1.99 -3.38 17.23
C SER A 2 -2.29 -1.99 16.67
N SER A 3 -1.27 -1.21 16.31
CA SER A 3 -1.46 0.12 15.74
C SER A 3 -2.09 0.05 14.34
N LYS A 4 -1.71 -0.93 13.54
CA LYS A 4 -2.33 -1.14 12.21
C LYS A 4 -3.78 -1.59 12.35
N ALA A 5 -4.07 -2.49 13.31
CA ALA A 5 -5.43 -2.94 13.57
C ALA A 5 -6.31 -1.78 14.05
N ALA A 6 -5.79 -0.90 14.91
CA ALA A 6 -6.51 0.26 15.40
C ALA A 6 -6.81 1.23 14.25
N LEU A 7 -5.84 1.47 13.36
CA LEU A 7 -6.03 2.34 12.21
C LEU A 7 -7.07 1.77 11.24
N ASP A 8 -7.02 0.47 10.99
CA ASP A 8 -8.00 -0.21 10.15
C ASP A 8 -9.41 -0.09 10.71
N SER A 9 -9.58 -0.28 12.03
CA SER A 9 -10.85 -0.13 12.70
C SER A 9 -11.38 1.30 12.63
N ALA A 10 -10.50 2.28 12.82
CA ALA A 10 -10.86 3.69 12.72
C ALA A 10 -11.31 4.05 11.30
N MET A 11 -10.62 3.54 10.29
CA MET A 11 -10.98 3.76 8.90
C MET A 11 -12.36 3.19 8.60
N LYS A 12 -12.65 1.97 9.05
CA LYS A 12 -13.95 1.32 8.84
C LYS A 12 -15.06 2.06 9.55
N PHE A 13 -14.81 2.55 10.76
CA PHE A 13 -15.77 3.37 11.49
C PHE A 13 -16.09 4.65 10.73
N CYS A 14 -15.07 5.35 10.23
CA CYS A 14 -15.27 6.54 9.42
C CYS A 14 -16.06 6.25 8.14
N ALA A 15 -15.77 5.12 7.49
CA ALA A 15 -16.47 4.73 6.28
C ALA A 15 -17.97 4.57 6.54
N LEU A 16 -18.34 3.94 7.67
CA LEU A 16 -19.74 3.77 8.05
C LEU A 16 -20.40 5.10 8.40
N GLU A 17 -19.71 5.95 9.17
CA GLU A 17 -20.28 7.22 9.64
C GLU A 17 -20.48 8.22 8.50
N LEU A 18 -19.59 8.20 7.50
CA LEU A 18 -19.62 9.18 6.42
C LEU A 18 -20.39 8.70 5.18
N ALA A 19 -20.82 7.43 5.16
CA ALA A 19 -21.68 6.95 4.10
C ALA A 19 -23.07 7.59 4.22
N PRO A 20 -23.76 7.82 3.12
CA PRO A 20 -23.38 7.52 1.72
C PRO A 20 -22.63 8.65 1.02
N ASN A 21 -22.34 9.74 1.71
CA ASN A 21 -21.85 10.97 1.09
C ASN A 21 -20.35 10.95 0.80
N ILE A 22 -19.58 10.23 1.63
CA ILE A 22 -18.13 10.20 1.53
C ILE A 22 -17.66 8.75 1.62
N ARG A 23 -16.79 8.34 0.72
CA ARG A 23 -16.12 7.05 0.77
C ARG A 23 -14.79 7.21 1.50
N VAL A 24 -14.44 6.23 2.32
CA VAL A 24 -13.19 6.21 3.07
C VAL A 24 -12.52 4.86 2.84
N ASN A 25 -11.34 4.90 2.27
CA ASN A 25 -10.54 3.71 1.98
C ASN A 25 -9.10 3.98 2.39
N SER A 26 -8.30 2.93 2.46
CA SER A 26 -6.88 3.06 2.78
C SER A 26 -6.03 2.28 1.78
N ILE A 27 -4.75 2.61 1.74
CA ILE A 27 -3.75 1.90 0.95
C ILE A 27 -2.68 1.37 1.90
N MET A 28 -2.30 0.11 1.71
CA MET A 28 -1.18 -0.50 2.40
C MET A 28 -0.08 -0.75 1.37
N PRO A 29 0.95 0.10 1.32
CA PRO A 29 2.03 -0.09 0.36
C PRO A 29 3.05 -1.10 0.86
N GLY A 30 3.77 -1.72 -0.07
CA GLY A 30 4.98 -2.45 0.23
C GLY A 30 6.18 -1.52 0.23
N MET A 31 7.38 -2.10 0.05
CA MET A 31 8.61 -1.31 -0.04
C MET A 31 8.64 -0.58 -1.38
N ILE A 32 8.80 0.74 -1.31
CA ILE A 32 8.83 1.60 -2.49
C ILE A 32 10.26 2.04 -2.76
N ASN A 33 10.66 1.99 -4.02
CA ASN A 33 12.00 2.34 -4.47
C ASN A 33 12.17 3.87 -4.52
N THR A 34 12.32 4.46 -3.35
CA THR A 34 12.52 5.90 -3.20
C THR A 34 14.00 6.25 -3.22
N SER A 35 14.32 7.54 -3.29
CA SER A 35 15.72 8.00 -3.22
C SER A 35 16.40 7.56 -1.92
N LEU A 36 15.66 7.45 -0.83
CA LEU A 36 16.20 6.97 0.45
C LEU A 36 16.72 5.54 0.33
N ILE A 37 16.00 4.67 -0.36
CA ILE A 37 16.40 3.27 -0.57
C ILE A 37 17.51 3.19 -1.59
N LYS A 38 17.42 3.93 -2.70
CA LYS A 38 18.45 3.95 -3.75
C LYS A 38 19.80 4.40 -3.21
N ASN A 39 19.82 5.30 -2.23
CA ASN A 39 21.03 5.85 -1.63
C ASN A 39 21.48 5.13 -0.36
N ARG A 40 20.85 4.00 -0.04
CA ARG A 40 21.19 3.24 1.16
C ARG A 40 22.46 2.44 0.94
N SER A 41 23.59 3.06 1.31
CA SER A 41 24.92 2.46 1.18
C SER A 41 25.11 1.24 2.12
N ALA A 42 24.23 1.07 3.08
CA ALA A 42 24.33 -0.02 4.06
C ALA A 42 23.97 -1.40 3.49
N PHE A 43 23.29 -1.47 2.34
CA PHE A 43 22.91 -2.74 1.72
C PHE A 43 23.86 -3.07 0.57
N SER A 44 24.43 -4.28 0.61
CA SER A 44 25.15 -4.84 -0.54
C SER A 44 24.16 -5.20 -1.65
N SER A 45 24.69 -5.38 -2.88
CA SER A 45 23.88 -5.84 -4.00
C SER A 45 23.23 -7.21 -3.71
N GLU A 46 23.95 -8.07 -2.98
CA GLU A 46 23.44 -9.39 -2.61
C GLU A 46 22.27 -9.29 -1.61
N GLN A 47 22.39 -8.39 -0.63
CA GLN A 47 21.32 -8.15 0.34
C GLN A 47 20.05 -7.63 -0.35
N LEU A 48 20.19 -6.70 -1.28
CA LEU A 48 19.07 -6.18 -2.04
C LEU A 48 18.43 -7.26 -2.91
N ALA A 49 19.24 -8.07 -3.59
CA ALA A 49 18.73 -9.17 -4.42
C ALA A 49 17.96 -10.19 -3.59
N ASN A 50 18.44 -10.49 -2.38
CA ASN A 50 17.75 -11.41 -1.47
C ASN A 50 16.45 -10.84 -0.95
N ASP A 51 16.42 -9.54 -0.64
CA ASP A 51 15.21 -8.88 -0.18
C ASP A 51 14.14 -8.81 -1.26
N ILE A 52 14.53 -8.53 -2.50
CA ILE A 52 13.63 -8.49 -3.65
C ILE A 52 12.92 -9.84 -3.89
N LYS A 53 13.60 -10.96 -3.58
CA LYS A 53 12.99 -12.29 -3.69
C LYS A 53 11.77 -12.51 -2.81
N LYS A 54 11.60 -11.69 -1.78
CA LYS A 54 10.43 -11.72 -0.91
C LYS A 54 9.18 -11.11 -1.57
N TYR A 55 9.34 -10.52 -2.75
CA TYR A 55 8.27 -9.91 -3.52
C TYR A 55 7.96 -10.77 -4.73
N PRO A 56 6.81 -11.45 -4.77
CA PRO A 56 6.46 -12.30 -5.93
C PRO A 56 6.55 -11.61 -7.28
N LEU A 57 6.27 -10.30 -7.34
CA LEU A 57 6.39 -9.56 -8.61
C LEU A 57 7.84 -9.21 -8.97
N GLY A 58 8.82 -9.56 -8.11
CA GLY A 58 10.24 -9.51 -8.47
C GLY A 58 10.90 -8.16 -8.39
N ARG A 59 10.26 -7.18 -7.77
CA ARG A 59 10.81 -5.83 -7.63
C ARG A 59 10.17 -5.10 -6.46
N TYR A 60 10.82 -4.04 -6.00
CA TYR A 60 10.15 -3.06 -5.15
C TYR A 60 9.17 -2.24 -5.99
N GLY A 61 8.18 -1.64 -5.32
CA GLY A 61 7.27 -0.74 -5.99
C GLY A 61 7.94 0.57 -6.38
N GLU A 62 7.38 1.23 -7.37
CA GLU A 62 7.71 2.60 -7.71
C GLU A 62 6.61 3.54 -7.19
N THR A 63 6.90 4.82 -7.10
CA THR A 63 5.90 5.78 -6.62
C THR A 63 4.63 5.75 -7.45
N ASP A 64 4.74 5.49 -8.76
CA ASP A 64 3.59 5.40 -9.66
C ASP A 64 2.68 4.21 -9.31
N ASP A 65 3.24 3.14 -8.77
CA ASP A 65 2.43 2.00 -8.33
C ASP A 65 1.45 2.40 -7.24
N ILE A 66 1.87 3.30 -6.36
CA ILE A 66 1.02 3.78 -5.27
C ILE A 66 0.08 4.88 -5.74
N SER A 67 0.58 5.86 -6.50
CA SER A 67 -0.24 6.99 -6.97
C SER A 67 -1.36 6.52 -7.88
N SER A 68 -1.14 5.49 -8.69
CA SER A 68 -2.20 4.89 -9.52
C SER A 68 -3.32 4.34 -8.66
N GLY A 69 -2.99 3.69 -7.54
CA GLY A 69 -3.99 3.18 -6.59
C GLY A 69 -4.78 4.31 -5.92
N VAL A 70 -4.08 5.39 -5.55
CA VAL A 70 -4.73 6.57 -4.96
C VAL A 70 -5.71 7.18 -5.95
N ILE A 71 -5.29 7.39 -7.19
CA ILE A 71 -6.14 7.95 -8.24
C ILE A 71 -7.37 7.07 -8.47
N PHE A 72 -7.18 5.75 -8.52
CA PHE A 72 -8.30 4.82 -8.65
C PHE A 72 -9.32 5.00 -7.52
N LEU A 73 -8.85 5.04 -6.27
CA LEU A 73 -9.74 5.14 -5.11
C LEU A 73 -10.43 6.50 -5.02
N LEU A 74 -9.83 7.56 -5.58
CA LEU A 74 -10.44 8.89 -5.62
C LEU A 74 -11.36 9.10 -6.82
N SER A 75 -11.33 8.19 -7.78
CA SER A 75 -12.08 8.35 -9.03
C SER A 75 -13.46 7.69 -8.98
N ALA A 76 -14.30 8.01 -9.96
CA ALA A 76 -15.61 7.38 -10.12
C ALA A 76 -15.50 5.88 -10.41
N ALA A 77 -14.34 5.41 -10.87
CA ALA A 77 -14.14 3.97 -11.11
C ALA A 77 -14.29 3.13 -9.85
N SER A 78 -14.10 3.73 -8.67
CA SER A 78 -14.24 3.06 -7.38
C SER A 78 -15.47 3.50 -6.59
N LYS A 79 -16.47 4.04 -7.25
CA LYS A 79 -17.65 4.66 -6.58
C LYS A 79 -18.46 3.71 -5.69
N TRP A 80 -18.30 2.42 -5.84
CA TRP A 80 -18.98 1.39 -5.05
C TRP A 80 -18.06 0.79 -3.98
N ILE A 81 -16.89 1.41 -3.73
CA ILE A 81 -15.88 0.90 -2.79
C ILE A 81 -15.76 1.86 -1.62
N THR A 82 -16.01 1.36 -0.40
CA THR A 82 -15.75 2.10 0.85
C THR A 82 -15.40 1.11 1.95
N GLY A 83 -14.62 1.55 2.92
CA GLY A 83 -14.21 0.73 4.04
C GLY A 83 -13.19 -0.34 3.69
N GLN A 84 -12.47 -0.22 2.59
CA GLN A 84 -11.53 -1.21 2.10
C GLN A 84 -10.09 -0.73 2.19
N THR A 85 -9.19 -1.69 2.36
CA THR A 85 -7.75 -1.46 2.28
C THR A 85 -7.23 -2.11 1.00
N LEU A 86 -6.66 -1.29 0.13
CA LEU A 86 -6.01 -1.77 -1.09
C LEU A 86 -4.55 -2.04 -0.79
N VAL A 87 -4.15 -3.29 -0.84
CA VAL A 87 -2.76 -3.70 -0.62
C VAL A 87 -2.02 -3.61 -1.94
N ILE A 88 -0.94 -2.82 -1.97
CA ILE A 88 -0.09 -2.62 -3.15
C ILE A 88 1.34 -2.94 -2.75
N ASP A 89 1.72 -4.21 -2.79
CA ASP A 89 2.97 -4.68 -2.21
C ASP A 89 3.70 -5.73 -3.05
N GLY A 90 3.35 -5.86 -4.31
CA GLY A 90 3.98 -6.86 -5.19
C GLY A 90 3.81 -8.30 -4.72
N GLY A 91 2.83 -8.57 -3.89
CA GLY A 91 2.54 -9.89 -3.35
C GLY A 91 3.28 -10.23 -2.06
N ARG A 92 3.99 -9.26 -1.46
CA ARG A 92 4.83 -9.51 -0.27
C ARG A 92 4.08 -10.19 0.87
N THR A 93 2.83 -9.80 1.12
CA THR A 93 2.03 -10.34 2.22
C THR A 93 1.48 -11.74 1.96
N LEU A 94 1.66 -12.27 0.76
CA LEU A 94 1.23 -13.63 0.42
C LEU A 94 2.23 -14.69 0.91
N LEU A 95 3.44 -14.29 1.25
CA LEU A 95 4.51 -15.20 1.67
C LEU A 95 4.57 -15.38 3.18
#